data_04a082a6ad3a788512afa85ce138c6be
#
_entry.id   04a082a6ad3a788512afa85ce138c6be
#
_cell.length_a   1.000
_cell.length_b   1.000
_cell.length_c   1.000
_cell.angle_alpha   90.00
_cell.angle_beta   90.00
_cell.angle_gamma   90.00
#
_symmetry.space_group_name_H-M   'P 1'
#
loop_
_entity.id
_entity.type
_entity.pdbx_description
1 polymer ?
#
loop_
_entity_poly.entity_id
_entity_poly.type
_entity_poly.pdbx_seq_one_letter_code
_entity_poly.pdbx_strand_id
1 'polypeptide(L)'
;MNTELKNAILATDLKAQYDAYAKKLLGYKDILARILIEAVEEFRRMSPEEVKPLIEDDIHIGKIPADPGLTNAVVGVDEDSKEIIGMNTVNEEVNAGYILFDIIFYVRLKEGRSKIIINVEAQRKEPTEYDILNRTIFYVSREISSQKNREFVNSNYNDIKKVYSIWICMNMPEDSMNHIHLINDTIIGNQIWKGREDLVNIVMIGLAKEISPKEEKHELHRLLGALLSETLREEEKLDILKNEYHIPMEKSIEEDVKVMCNLSDGIEERGIVKGRAEGKAEGRTELLKQQVQKKLAKGQSVEVIAEDLVEEVEIIRTIVDEIQAEE
;
A
#
# COMPACT_ATOMS: atom_id res chain seq x y z
N MET A 1 10.72 -20.13 -23.77
CA MET A 1 10.00 -19.09 -22.98
C MET A 1 10.62 -17.77 -23.35
N ASN A 2 9.85 -16.82 -23.85
CA ASN A 2 10.33 -15.53 -24.36
C ASN A 2 11.06 -14.78 -23.21
N THR A 3 12.22 -14.21 -23.50
CA THR A 3 13.07 -13.52 -22.50
C THR A 3 12.32 -12.37 -21.83
N GLU A 4 11.45 -11.68 -22.57
CA GLU A 4 10.59 -10.60 -22.05
C GLU A 4 9.56 -11.10 -21.02
N LEU A 5 8.89 -12.22 -21.31
CA LEU A 5 7.93 -12.84 -20.38
C LEU A 5 8.64 -13.29 -19.08
N LYS A 6 9.84 -13.86 -19.20
CA LYS A 6 10.65 -14.24 -18.05
C LYS A 6 11.06 -13.02 -17.20
N ASN A 7 11.47 -11.92 -17.84
CA ASN A 7 11.83 -10.68 -17.16
C ASN A 7 10.63 -10.01 -16.50
N ALA A 8 9.45 -10.04 -17.13
CA ALA A 8 8.22 -9.49 -16.55
C ALA A 8 7.77 -10.30 -15.31
N ILE A 9 7.82 -11.62 -15.36
CA ILE A 9 7.50 -12.50 -14.22
C ILE A 9 8.46 -12.22 -13.06
N LEU A 10 9.77 -12.16 -13.32
CA LEU A 10 10.76 -11.86 -12.29
C LEU A 10 10.63 -10.47 -11.70
N ALA A 11 10.25 -9.45 -12.50
CA ALA A 11 10.01 -8.10 -12.00
C ALA A 11 8.77 -8.03 -11.11
N THR A 12 7.70 -8.77 -11.44
CA THR A 12 6.50 -8.91 -10.61
C THR A 12 6.84 -9.58 -9.28
N ASP A 13 7.68 -10.60 -9.30
CA ASP A 13 8.12 -11.32 -8.10
C ASP A 13 8.93 -10.41 -7.15
N LEU A 14 9.87 -9.59 -7.66
CA LEU A 14 10.61 -8.63 -6.84
C LEU A 14 9.73 -7.56 -6.19
N LYS A 15 8.73 -7.06 -6.93
CA LYS A 15 7.77 -6.10 -6.37
C LYS A 15 6.93 -6.71 -5.27
N ALA A 16 6.44 -7.93 -5.46
CA ALA A 16 5.69 -8.66 -4.44
C ALA A 16 6.54 -8.93 -3.18
N GLN A 17 7.83 -9.26 -3.36
CA GLN A 17 8.75 -9.43 -2.24
C GLN A 17 9.00 -8.09 -1.53
N TYR A 18 9.22 -6.99 -2.27
CA TYR A 18 9.38 -5.66 -1.69
C TYR A 18 8.16 -5.28 -0.83
N ASP A 19 6.94 -5.47 -1.36
CA ASP A 19 5.71 -5.18 -0.64
C ASP A 19 5.58 -6.04 0.65
N ALA A 20 5.99 -7.30 0.59
CA ALA A 20 6.00 -8.18 1.77
C ALA A 20 6.97 -7.70 2.85
N TYR A 21 8.18 -7.25 2.49
CA TYR A 21 9.15 -6.70 3.44
C TYR A 21 8.73 -5.32 3.96
N ALA A 22 8.12 -4.47 3.13
CA ALA A 22 7.55 -3.20 3.58
C ALA A 22 6.48 -3.42 4.67
N LYS A 23 5.56 -4.36 4.46
CA LYS A 23 4.56 -4.75 5.47
C LYS A 23 5.20 -5.30 6.73
N LYS A 24 6.23 -6.13 6.60
CA LYS A 24 6.97 -6.68 7.73
C LYS A 24 7.63 -5.57 8.56
N LEU A 25 8.31 -4.63 7.91
CA LEU A 25 8.94 -3.49 8.57
C LEU A 25 7.90 -2.59 9.26
N LEU A 26 6.79 -2.28 8.59
CA LEU A 26 5.69 -1.53 9.21
C LEU A 26 5.07 -2.26 10.41
N GLY A 27 5.13 -3.59 10.44
CA GLY A 27 4.63 -4.42 11.55
C GLY A 27 5.48 -4.43 12.80
N TYR A 28 6.69 -3.86 12.79
CA TYR A 28 7.49 -3.73 14.02
C TYR A 28 6.84 -2.75 15.00
N LYS A 29 6.73 -3.14 16.27
CA LYS A 29 6.06 -2.34 17.31
C LYS A 29 6.64 -0.93 17.48
N ASP A 30 7.94 -0.76 17.26
CA ASP A 30 8.60 0.55 17.30
C ASP A 30 8.15 1.49 16.18
N ILE A 31 7.84 0.94 15.01
CA ILE A 31 7.27 1.68 13.88
C ILE A 31 5.78 1.93 14.09
N LEU A 32 5.03 0.89 14.45
CA LEU A 32 3.59 0.99 14.72
C LEU A 32 3.28 2.01 15.82
N ALA A 33 4.07 2.04 16.91
CA ALA A 33 3.87 3.01 17.98
C ALA A 33 3.95 4.46 17.48
N ARG A 34 4.89 4.76 16.58
CA ARG A 34 5.02 6.10 15.98
C ARG A 34 3.89 6.44 15.02
N ILE A 35 3.43 5.46 14.23
CA ILE A 35 2.25 5.63 13.39
C ILE A 35 1.02 5.95 14.27
N LEU A 36 0.84 5.19 15.36
CA LEU A 36 -0.31 5.35 16.25
C LEU A 36 -0.33 6.70 16.96
N ILE A 37 0.82 7.22 17.39
CA ILE A 37 0.91 8.53 18.06
C ILE A 37 0.34 9.64 17.15
N GLU A 38 0.64 9.61 15.88
CA GLU A 38 0.21 10.64 14.93
C GLU A 38 -1.20 10.36 14.36
N ALA A 39 -1.52 9.10 14.09
CA ALA A 39 -2.72 8.71 13.39
C ALA A 39 -3.94 8.49 14.31
N VAL A 40 -3.73 8.17 15.59
CA VAL A 40 -4.78 7.76 16.52
C VAL A 40 -4.90 8.76 17.66
N GLU A 41 -6.06 9.38 17.78
CA GLU A 41 -6.29 10.49 18.72
C GLU A 41 -5.95 10.11 20.17
N GLU A 42 -6.25 8.89 20.57
CA GLU A 42 -6.03 8.38 21.93
C GLU A 42 -4.54 8.33 22.32
N PHE A 43 -3.64 8.33 21.36
CA PHE A 43 -2.20 8.21 21.59
C PHE A 43 -1.40 9.48 21.33
N ARG A 44 -2.00 10.55 20.80
CA ARG A 44 -1.32 11.80 20.36
C ARG A 44 -0.40 12.46 21.38
N ARG A 45 -0.58 12.20 22.68
CA ARG A 45 0.22 12.81 23.75
C ARG A 45 1.13 11.82 24.46
N MET A 46 1.29 10.64 23.86
CA MET A 46 2.10 9.56 24.44
C MET A 46 3.43 9.46 23.70
N SER A 47 4.45 8.95 24.40
CA SER A 47 5.72 8.59 23.79
C SER A 47 5.63 7.19 23.13
N PRO A 48 6.54 6.85 22.19
CA PRO A 48 6.60 5.52 21.61
C PRO A 48 6.76 4.41 22.66
N GLU A 49 7.50 4.67 23.71
CA GLU A 49 7.74 3.74 24.83
C GLU A 49 6.46 3.47 25.64
N GLU A 50 5.56 4.46 25.72
CA GLU A 50 4.27 4.32 26.37
C GLU A 50 3.24 3.58 25.50
N VAL A 51 3.28 3.76 24.17
CA VAL A 51 2.34 3.14 23.23
C VAL A 51 2.72 1.70 22.92
N LYS A 52 4.00 1.40 22.79
CA LYS A 52 4.52 0.08 22.43
C LYS A 52 3.95 -1.08 23.28
N PRO A 53 3.87 -1.00 24.61
CA PRO A 53 3.28 -2.07 25.42
C PRO A 53 1.74 -2.17 25.31
N LEU A 54 1.08 -1.19 24.71
CA LEU A 54 -0.37 -1.23 24.48
C LEU A 54 -0.74 -1.94 23.17
N ILE A 55 0.25 -2.18 22.29
CA ILE A 55 0.08 -2.97 21.07
C ILE A 55 0.10 -4.45 21.47
N GLU A 56 -0.98 -5.18 21.18
CA GLU A 56 -1.03 -6.63 21.45
C GLU A 56 0.04 -7.36 20.61
N ASP A 57 0.47 -8.53 21.11
CA ASP A 57 1.55 -9.31 20.46
C ASP A 57 1.06 -9.98 19.16
N ASP A 58 -0.24 -10.14 19.03
CA ASP A 58 -0.90 -10.79 17.89
C ASP A 58 -1.04 -9.82 16.71
N ILE A 59 0.08 -9.51 16.05
CA ILE A 59 0.12 -8.67 14.85
C ILE A 59 0.03 -9.59 13.63
N HIS A 60 -1.08 -9.48 12.88
CA HIS A 60 -1.29 -10.27 11.68
C HIS A 60 -0.87 -9.49 10.43
N ILE A 61 0.13 -10.02 9.72
CA ILE A 61 0.61 -9.49 8.43
C ILE A 61 0.07 -10.38 7.31
N GLY A 62 -0.67 -9.79 6.37
CA GLY A 62 -1.50 -10.35 5.33
C GLY A 62 -1.14 -11.69 4.69
N LYS A 63 -1.56 -12.80 5.30
CA LYS A 63 -1.43 -14.14 4.69
C LYS A 63 -2.65 -15.06 4.86
N ILE A 64 -3.67 -14.68 5.63
CA ILE A 64 -4.75 -15.59 5.97
C ILE A 64 -6.10 -15.03 5.52
N PRO A 65 -6.89 -15.77 4.69
CA PRO A 65 -8.21 -15.35 4.22
C PRO A 65 -9.24 -15.26 5.36
N ALA A 66 -10.11 -14.24 5.30
CA ALA A 66 -11.30 -14.13 6.14
C ALA A 66 -12.50 -14.77 5.44
N ASP A 67 -13.20 -15.66 6.10
CA ASP A 67 -14.40 -16.28 5.54
C ASP A 67 -15.58 -15.30 5.51
N PRO A 68 -16.40 -15.29 4.41
CA PRO A 68 -17.53 -14.39 4.29
C PRO A 68 -18.63 -14.75 5.31
N GLY A 69 -19.02 -13.76 6.10
CA GLY A 69 -20.14 -13.91 7.05
C GLY A 69 -19.90 -14.86 8.22
N LEU A 70 -18.74 -15.50 8.28
CA LEU A 70 -18.24 -16.29 9.38
C LEU A 70 -17.03 -15.58 9.99
N THR A 71 -16.87 -15.76 11.27
CA THR A 71 -15.85 -15.12 12.09
C THR A 71 -14.45 -15.24 11.53
N ASN A 72 -13.70 -14.16 11.51
CA ASN A 72 -12.25 -14.16 11.26
C ASN A 72 -11.47 -14.80 12.43
N ALA A 73 -12.11 -15.63 13.20
CA ALA A 73 -11.52 -16.26 14.36
C ALA A 73 -10.95 -17.62 13.99
N VAL A 74 -9.67 -17.81 14.19
CA VAL A 74 -9.12 -19.14 14.40
C VAL A 74 -9.51 -19.52 15.82
N VAL A 75 -10.40 -20.49 15.97
CA VAL A 75 -10.81 -21.03 17.27
C VAL A 75 -9.60 -21.80 17.84
N GLY A 76 -8.79 -21.11 18.61
CA GLY A 76 -7.93 -21.75 19.59
C GLY A 76 -8.79 -21.92 20.85
N VAL A 77 -9.23 -23.12 21.14
CA VAL A 77 -9.95 -23.42 22.38
C VAL A 77 -8.90 -23.46 23.49
N ASP A 78 -8.78 -22.35 24.21
CA ASP A 78 -8.28 -22.40 25.56
C ASP A 78 -9.49 -22.68 26.47
N GLU A 79 -9.50 -23.83 27.14
CA GLU A 79 -10.66 -24.30 27.88
C GLU A 79 -11.06 -23.41 29.07
N ASP A 80 -10.24 -22.42 29.45
CA ASP A 80 -10.48 -21.52 30.58
C ASP A 80 -10.78 -20.05 30.22
N SER A 81 -10.61 -19.61 28.98
CA SER A 81 -10.98 -18.27 28.55
C SER A 81 -11.84 -18.33 27.29
N LYS A 82 -13.04 -17.73 27.35
CA LYS A 82 -13.95 -17.55 26.22
C LYS A 82 -13.44 -16.50 25.21
N GLU A 83 -12.15 -16.29 25.11
CA GLU A 83 -11.53 -15.36 24.16
C GLU A 83 -11.15 -16.10 22.88
N ILE A 84 -11.72 -15.63 21.79
CA ILE A 84 -11.38 -16.06 20.44
C ILE A 84 -10.02 -15.44 20.11
N ILE A 85 -8.98 -16.26 20.03
CA ILE A 85 -7.62 -15.83 19.75
C ILE A 85 -7.36 -15.94 18.24
N GLY A 86 -7.02 -14.83 17.61
CA GLY A 86 -6.57 -14.75 16.23
C GLY A 86 -7.52 -13.96 15.31
N MET A 87 -6.94 -13.05 14.52
CA MET A 87 -7.63 -12.35 13.44
C MET A 87 -7.14 -12.85 12.09
N ASN A 88 -8.07 -13.01 11.18
CA ASN A 88 -7.78 -13.30 9.80
C ASN A 88 -7.71 -11.98 9.02
N THR A 89 -6.66 -11.79 8.21
CA THR A 89 -6.43 -10.56 7.45
C THR A 89 -7.19 -10.53 6.13
N VAL A 90 -7.83 -11.64 5.74
CA VAL A 90 -8.61 -11.72 4.50
C VAL A 90 -10.09 -11.75 4.82
N ASN A 91 -10.85 -10.91 4.15
CA ASN A 91 -12.30 -10.88 4.25
C ASN A 91 -12.90 -11.23 2.88
N GLU A 92 -13.54 -12.40 2.79
CA GLU A 92 -14.17 -12.88 1.57
C GLU A 92 -15.65 -12.48 1.54
N GLU A 93 -16.10 -11.99 0.41
CA GLU A 93 -17.52 -11.75 0.15
C GLU A 93 -18.04 -12.81 -0.82
N VAL A 94 -19.21 -13.37 -0.56
CA VAL A 94 -19.86 -14.30 -1.50
C VAL A 94 -20.10 -13.54 -2.80
N ASN A 95 -19.36 -13.88 -3.86
CA ASN A 95 -19.33 -13.27 -5.19
C ASN A 95 -18.50 -11.98 -5.35
N ALA A 96 -17.75 -11.51 -4.35
CA ALA A 96 -16.96 -10.25 -4.45
C ALA A 96 -15.44 -10.42 -4.35
N GLY A 97 -14.94 -11.63 -4.19
CA GLY A 97 -13.51 -11.92 -4.03
C GLY A 97 -12.97 -11.69 -2.61
N TYR A 98 -11.68 -11.92 -2.45
CA TYR A 98 -10.99 -11.80 -1.16
C TYR A 98 -10.53 -10.36 -0.94
N ILE A 99 -10.74 -9.82 0.28
CA ILE A 99 -10.10 -8.60 0.74
C ILE A 99 -8.94 -9.01 1.64
N LEU A 100 -7.76 -8.56 1.27
CA LEU A 100 -6.53 -8.74 2.03
C LEU A 100 -6.25 -7.45 2.78
N PHE A 101 -6.16 -7.51 4.09
CA PHE A 101 -5.64 -6.44 4.92
C PHE A 101 -4.14 -6.63 5.11
N ASP A 102 -3.38 -5.52 5.04
CA ASP A 102 -1.93 -5.61 5.11
C ASP A 102 -1.44 -5.95 6.52
N ILE A 103 -1.87 -5.20 7.52
CA ILE A 103 -1.49 -5.41 8.91
C ILE A 103 -2.69 -5.15 9.79
N ILE A 104 -3.15 -6.14 10.55
CA ILE A 104 -4.23 -6.01 11.53
C ILE A 104 -3.71 -6.38 12.91
N PHE A 105 -4.06 -5.56 13.89
CA PHE A 105 -3.74 -5.79 15.30
C PHE A 105 -4.69 -5.04 16.22
N TYR A 106 -4.67 -5.41 17.50
CA TYR A 106 -5.39 -4.71 18.55
C TYR A 106 -4.45 -3.83 19.36
N VAL A 107 -4.98 -2.70 19.81
CA VAL A 107 -4.35 -1.86 20.84
C VAL A 107 -5.27 -1.72 22.04
N ARG A 108 -4.68 -1.71 23.23
CA ARG A 108 -5.39 -1.49 24.50
C ARG A 108 -5.22 -0.05 24.92
N LEU A 109 -6.27 0.57 25.40
CA LEU A 109 -6.17 1.86 26.06
C LEU A 109 -5.64 1.69 27.49
N LYS A 110 -4.93 2.70 28.02
CA LYS A 110 -4.37 2.66 29.40
C LYS A 110 -5.42 2.32 30.46
N GLU A 111 -6.68 2.68 30.23
CA GLU A 111 -7.79 2.41 31.14
C GLU A 111 -8.32 0.95 31.08
N GLY A 112 -7.74 0.13 30.23
CA GLY A 112 -8.03 -1.32 30.15
C GLY A 112 -9.43 -1.71 29.62
N ARG A 113 -10.25 -0.75 29.20
CA ARG A 113 -11.68 -0.97 28.91
C ARG A 113 -12.06 -1.08 27.44
N SER A 114 -11.17 -0.72 26.53
CA SER A 114 -11.48 -0.72 25.10
C SER A 114 -10.33 -1.25 24.27
N LYS A 115 -10.65 -2.08 23.29
CA LYS A 115 -9.73 -2.46 22.21
C LYS A 115 -10.05 -1.59 21.00
N ILE A 116 -9.02 -1.18 20.29
CA ILE A 116 -9.11 -0.54 18.99
C ILE A 116 -8.54 -1.50 17.96
N ILE A 117 -9.26 -1.69 16.87
CA ILE A 117 -8.78 -2.48 15.73
C ILE A 117 -8.05 -1.52 14.81
N ILE A 118 -6.79 -1.83 14.51
CA ILE A 118 -5.97 -1.05 13.61
C ILE A 118 -5.68 -1.88 12.37
N ASN A 119 -5.93 -1.31 11.21
CA ASN A 119 -5.49 -1.84 9.93
C ASN A 119 -4.53 -0.82 9.29
N VAL A 120 -3.36 -1.26 8.90
CA VAL A 120 -2.38 -0.44 8.19
C VAL A 120 -2.19 -1.01 6.79
N GLU A 121 -2.43 -0.17 5.79
CA GLU A 121 -2.31 -0.50 4.37
C GLU A 121 -1.20 0.32 3.73
N ALA A 122 -0.29 -0.35 3.00
CA ALA A 122 0.75 0.32 2.24
C ALA A 122 0.42 0.31 0.74
N GLN A 123 0.22 1.49 0.16
CA GLN A 123 -0.17 1.67 -1.24
C GLN A 123 0.93 2.40 -2.01
N ARG A 124 1.59 1.72 -2.98
CA ARG A 124 2.72 2.28 -3.75
C ARG A 124 2.31 3.28 -4.84
N LYS A 125 1.12 3.13 -5.39
CA LYS A 125 0.57 4.00 -6.44
C LYS A 125 -0.92 4.16 -6.24
N GLU A 126 -1.42 5.33 -6.53
CA GLU A 126 -2.85 5.54 -6.67
C GLU A 126 -3.38 4.67 -7.82
N PRO A 127 -4.45 3.89 -7.60
CA PRO A 127 -5.07 3.10 -8.65
C PRO A 127 -5.64 4.00 -9.74
N THR A 128 -5.56 3.57 -11.00
CA THR A 128 -6.17 4.28 -12.14
C THR A 128 -7.61 3.87 -12.41
N GLU A 129 -8.04 2.75 -11.85
CA GLU A 129 -9.35 2.13 -12.10
C GLU A 129 -10.43 2.59 -11.11
N TYR A 130 -10.02 3.11 -9.95
CA TYR A 130 -10.92 3.58 -8.89
C TYR A 130 -10.22 4.57 -7.94
N ASP A 131 -11.01 5.42 -7.29
CA ASP A 131 -10.53 6.34 -6.26
C ASP A 131 -10.21 5.57 -4.98
N ILE A 132 -9.00 5.75 -4.46
CA ILE A 132 -8.53 5.01 -3.27
C ILE A 132 -9.41 5.28 -2.04
N LEU A 133 -9.98 6.46 -1.88
CA LEU A 133 -10.87 6.79 -0.77
C LEU A 133 -12.10 5.89 -0.74
N ASN A 134 -12.69 5.55 -1.89
CA ASN A 134 -13.83 4.63 -1.97
C ASN A 134 -13.45 3.24 -1.47
N ARG A 135 -12.25 2.78 -1.80
CA ARG A 135 -11.72 1.50 -1.29
C ARG A 135 -11.54 1.56 0.23
N THR A 136 -11.01 2.65 0.78
CA THR A 136 -10.80 2.78 2.23
C THR A 136 -12.12 2.73 3.00
N ILE A 137 -13.17 3.39 2.49
CA ILE A 137 -14.52 3.35 3.07
C ILE A 137 -15.07 1.93 3.06
N PHE A 138 -14.90 1.21 1.95
CA PHE A 138 -15.32 -0.18 1.84
C PHE A 138 -14.59 -1.08 2.85
N TYR A 139 -13.27 -0.92 2.99
CA TYR A 139 -12.45 -1.71 3.91
C TYR A 139 -12.82 -1.47 5.37
N VAL A 140 -12.93 -0.22 5.81
CA VAL A 140 -13.33 0.08 7.21
C VAL A 140 -14.73 -0.43 7.52
N SER A 141 -15.66 -0.37 6.55
CA SER A 141 -17.01 -0.90 6.69
C SER A 141 -17.00 -2.42 6.86
N ARG A 142 -16.12 -3.11 6.14
CA ARG A 142 -15.92 -4.57 6.28
C ARG A 142 -15.37 -4.90 7.66
N GLU A 143 -14.38 -4.14 8.16
CA GLU A 143 -13.84 -4.33 9.51
C GLU A 143 -14.92 -4.16 10.60
N ILE A 144 -15.78 -3.15 10.49
CA ILE A 144 -16.91 -2.97 11.40
C ILE A 144 -17.87 -4.16 11.30
N SER A 145 -18.25 -4.57 10.08
CA SER A 145 -19.20 -5.67 9.85
C SER A 145 -18.66 -7.01 10.34
N SER A 146 -17.37 -7.27 10.16
CA SER A 146 -16.72 -8.55 10.52
C SER A 146 -16.63 -8.79 12.03
N GLN A 147 -16.91 -7.79 12.86
CA GLN A 147 -16.89 -7.92 14.31
C GLN A 147 -18.04 -8.76 14.85
N LYS A 148 -19.13 -8.90 14.08
CA LYS A 148 -20.26 -9.74 14.50
C LYS A 148 -19.82 -11.19 14.68
N ASN A 149 -20.21 -11.81 15.80
CA ASN A 149 -19.81 -13.15 16.26
C ASN A 149 -18.30 -13.29 16.62
N ARG A 150 -17.53 -12.21 16.57
CA ARG A 150 -16.15 -12.14 17.03
C ARG A 150 -16.03 -11.22 18.25
N GLU A 151 -16.33 -9.93 18.09
CA GLU A 151 -16.29 -8.94 19.17
C GLU A 151 -17.61 -8.84 19.93
N PHE A 152 -18.72 -9.14 19.26
CA PHE A 152 -20.04 -9.16 19.87
C PHE A 152 -20.92 -10.27 19.29
N VAL A 153 -21.85 -10.75 20.10
CA VAL A 153 -22.82 -11.79 19.72
C VAL A 153 -24.26 -11.26 19.75
N ASN A 154 -25.12 -11.92 19.01
CA ASN A 154 -26.55 -11.54 18.91
C ASN A 154 -26.71 -10.09 18.40
N SER A 155 -27.43 -9.26 19.15
CA SER A 155 -27.71 -7.85 18.82
C SER A 155 -27.03 -6.89 19.79
N ASN A 156 -25.91 -7.28 20.40
CA ASN A 156 -25.18 -6.41 21.34
C ASN A 156 -24.26 -5.44 20.61
N TYR A 157 -24.84 -4.57 19.79
CA TYR A 157 -24.10 -3.59 18.97
C TYR A 157 -23.30 -2.56 19.80
N ASN A 158 -23.56 -2.45 21.11
CA ASN A 158 -22.80 -1.56 21.99
C ASN A 158 -21.34 -2.04 22.22
N ASP A 159 -21.06 -3.31 21.94
CA ASP A 159 -19.72 -3.91 22.08
C ASP A 159 -18.87 -3.75 20.81
N ILE A 160 -19.39 -3.10 19.76
CA ILE A 160 -18.60 -2.78 18.56
C ILE A 160 -17.34 -2.01 18.96
N LYS A 161 -16.20 -2.51 18.54
CA LYS A 161 -14.91 -1.87 18.75
C LYS A 161 -14.70 -0.76 17.72
N LYS A 162 -14.04 0.32 18.15
CA LYS A 162 -13.57 1.38 17.27
C LYS A 162 -12.54 0.81 16.28
N VAL A 163 -12.62 1.22 15.03
CA VAL A 163 -11.69 0.83 13.96
C VAL A 163 -10.97 2.07 13.46
N TYR A 164 -9.66 1.96 13.35
CA TYR A 164 -8.82 2.86 12.55
C TYR A 164 -8.30 2.10 11.33
N SER A 165 -8.61 2.57 10.16
CA SER A 165 -8.03 2.10 8.89
C SER A 165 -7.02 3.15 8.42
N ILE A 166 -5.72 2.83 8.53
CA ILE A 166 -4.60 3.74 8.25
C ILE A 166 -4.01 3.36 6.91
N TRP A 167 -3.97 4.30 5.99
CA TRP A 167 -3.47 4.11 4.62
C TRP A 167 -2.22 4.93 4.39
N ILE A 168 -1.13 4.27 4.04
CA ILE A 168 0.15 4.90 3.71
C ILE A 168 0.29 4.87 2.18
N CYS A 169 0.08 6.03 1.55
CA CYS A 169 0.10 6.20 0.10
C CYS A 169 1.43 6.81 -0.32
N MET A 170 2.22 6.05 -1.07
CA MET A 170 3.55 6.46 -1.54
C MET A 170 3.47 7.20 -2.88
N ASN A 171 4.52 7.96 -3.18
CA ASN A 171 4.66 8.69 -4.44
C ASN A 171 3.56 9.74 -4.68
N MET A 172 3.07 10.34 -3.61
CA MET A 172 2.12 11.43 -3.68
C MET A 172 2.81 12.74 -4.11
N PRO A 173 2.06 13.73 -4.63
CA PRO A 173 2.61 15.03 -5.01
C PRO A 173 3.24 15.78 -3.83
N GLU A 174 2.70 15.61 -2.62
CA GLU A 174 3.15 16.25 -1.38
C GLU A 174 2.87 15.37 -0.15
N ASP A 175 3.56 15.65 0.94
CA ASP A 175 3.26 15.05 2.24
C ASP A 175 1.92 15.54 2.74
N SER A 176 1.08 14.60 3.16
CA SER A 176 -0.27 14.92 3.66
C SER A 176 -0.74 13.93 4.69
N MET A 177 -1.63 14.38 5.58
CA MET A 177 -2.35 13.52 6.50
C MET A 177 -3.79 14.00 6.63
N ASN A 178 -4.75 13.11 6.39
CA ASN A 178 -6.17 13.40 6.48
C ASN A 178 -6.86 12.38 7.38
N HIS A 179 -7.72 12.87 8.29
CA HIS A 179 -8.58 12.03 9.11
C HIS A 179 -10.02 12.16 8.65
N ILE A 180 -10.62 11.05 8.22
CA ILE A 180 -12.00 10.95 7.78
C ILE A 180 -12.77 10.14 8.81
N HIS A 181 -13.87 10.71 9.33
CA HIS A 181 -14.68 10.13 10.38
C HIS A 181 -16.15 10.55 10.25
N LEU A 182 -17.03 9.94 11.04
CA LEU A 182 -18.45 10.29 11.06
C LEU A 182 -18.65 11.63 11.79
N ILE A 183 -19.56 12.44 11.25
CA ILE A 183 -20.02 13.69 11.85
C ILE A 183 -21.54 13.65 11.98
N ASN A 184 -22.08 14.11 13.10
CA ASN A 184 -23.50 14.20 13.34
C ASN A 184 -23.98 15.64 13.18
N ASP A 185 -24.65 15.93 12.07
CA ASP A 185 -25.26 17.23 11.79
C ASP A 185 -26.74 17.23 12.18
N THR A 186 -27.13 18.13 13.09
CA THR A 186 -28.52 18.32 13.46
C THR A 186 -29.29 19.04 12.37
N ILE A 187 -30.19 18.34 11.68
CA ILE A 187 -31.02 18.91 10.60
C ILE A 187 -32.30 19.53 11.15
N ILE A 188 -32.94 18.85 12.12
CA ILE A 188 -34.18 19.31 12.76
C ILE A 188 -34.33 18.78 14.18
N GLY A 189 -34.81 19.60 15.07
CA GLY A 189 -35.06 19.25 16.47
C GLY A 189 -33.78 19.16 17.31
N ASN A 190 -33.93 18.68 18.55
CA ASN A 190 -32.81 18.60 19.52
C ASN A 190 -32.67 17.19 20.12
N GLN A 191 -33.07 16.15 19.38
CA GLN A 191 -32.98 14.77 19.85
C GLN A 191 -31.48 14.37 19.88
N ILE A 192 -31.01 13.92 21.04
CA ILE A 192 -29.69 13.33 21.20
C ILE A 192 -29.81 11.81 21.06
N TRP A 193 -29.21 11.27 20.02
CA TRP A 193 -29.13 9.83 19.82
C TRP A 193 -28.03 9.25 20.70
N LYS A 194 -28.37 8.16 21.43
CA LYS A 194 -27.39 7.43 22.24
C LYS A 194 -26.56 6.53 21.32
N GLY A 195 -25.26 6.52 21.52
CA GLY A 195 -24.34 5.68 20.74
C GLY A 195 -22.95 6.27 20.69
N ARG A 196 -22.10 5.67 19.87
CA ARG A 196 -20.73 6.09 19.62
C ARG A 196 -20.60 6.56 18.17
N GLU A 197 -20.20 7.78 17.97
CA GLU A 197 -19.96 8.37 16.65
C GLU A 197 -18.51 8.18 16.19
N ASP A 198 -17.64 7.73 17.10
CA ASP A 198 -16.20 7.56 16.91
C ASP A 198 -15.76 6.16 16.45
N LEU A 199 -16.72 5.31 16.04
CA LEU A 199 -16.44 3.90 15.70
C LEU A 199 -15.66 3.71 14.41
N VAL A 200 -15.81 4.62 13.45
CA VAL A 200 -15.21 4.55 12.11
C VAL A 200 -14.21 5.67 11.92
N ASN A 201 -12.95 5.32 11.69
CA ASN A 201 -11.88 6.26 11.45
C ASN A 201 -11.01 5.79 10.28
N ILE A 202 -10.78 6.65 9.31
CA ILE A 202 -9.86 6.42 8.19
C ILE A 202 -8.79 7.50 8.28
N VAL A 203 -7.52 7.11 8.27
CA VAL A 203 -6.40 8.03 8.23
C VAL A 203 -5.62 7.79 6.94
N MET A 204 -5.58 8.82 6.09
CA MET A 204 -4.82 8.80 4.84
C MET A 204 -3.50 9.54 5.07
N ILE A 205 -2.37 8.86 4.89
CA ILE A 205 -1.02 9.41 5.01
C ILE A 205 -0.42 9.39 3.60
N GLY A 206 -0.23 10.56 3.00
CA GLY A 206 0.44 10.72 1.73
C GLY A 206 1.92 10.99 1.94
N LEU A 207 2.78 10.18 1.32
CA LEU A 207 4.23 10.36 1.33
C LEU A 207 4.69 10.90 -0.02
N ALA A 208 5.32 12.07 -0.01
CA ALA A 208 5.95 12.64 -1.19
C ALA A 208 7.06 11.71 -1.74
N LYS A 209 7.41 11.89 -3.00
CA LYS A 209 8.48 11.11 -3.62
C LYS A 209 9.85 11.41 -2.97
N GLU A 210 10.06 12.66 -2.59
CA GLU A 210 11.27 13.08 -1.89
C GLU A 210 11.06 12.98 -0.38
N ILE A 211 12.15 12.66 0.33
CA ILE A 211 12.06 12.49 1.78
C ILE A 211 11.82 13.83 2.45
N SER A 212 10.85 13.87 3.33
CA SER A 212 10.48 15.05 4.11
C SER A 212 11.67 15.64 4.87
N PRO A 213 11.74 16.98 5.03
CA PRO A 213 12.76 17.62 5.82
C PRO A 213 12.69 17.20 7.29
N LYS A 214 13.80 17.37 8.02
CA LYS A 214 13.85 17.09 9.46
C LYS A 214 13.18 18.22 10.25
N GLU A 215 11.86 18.19 10.30
CA GLU A 215 11.02 19.14 11.03
C GLU A 215 9.96 18.38 11.83
N GLU A 216 9.58 18.88 12.99
CA GLU A 216 8.60 18.25 13.90
C GLU A 216 7.27 17.91 13.19
N LYS A 217 6.75 18.82 12.39
CA LYS A 217 5.49 18.58 11.63
C LYS A 217 5.56 17.49 10.57
N HIS A 218 6.77 17.04 10.21
CA HIS A 218 7.02 16.01 9.21
C HIS A 218 7.66 14.74 9.79
N GLU A 219 7.69 14.60 11.11
CA GLU A 219 8.42 13.53 11.78
C GLU A 219 7.97 12.15 11.30
N LEU A 220 6.66 11.87 11.27
CA LEU A 220 6.15 10.59 10.78
C LEU A 220 6.39 10.41 9.27
N HIS A 221 6.18 11.45 8.45
CA HIS A 221 6.39 11.38 7.00
C HIS A 221 7.85 11.09 6.67
N ARG A 222 8.79 11.75 7.39
CA ARG A 222 10.22 11.49 7.24
C ARG A 222 10.59 10.06 7.61
N LEU A 223 10.07 9.55 8.74
CA LEU A 223 10.29 8.17 9.16
C LEU A 223 9.80 7.17 8.11
N LEU A 224 8.53 7.30 7.71
CA LEU A 224 7.92 6.39 6.75
C LEU A 224 8.54 6.55 5.35
N GLY A 225 8.82 7.79 4.93
CA GLY A 225 9.49 8.08 3.68
C GLY A 225 10.89 7.45 3.62
N ALA A 226 11.69 7.55 4.70
CA ALA A 226 13.00 6.89 4.76
C ALA A 226 12.87 5.37 4.77
N LEU A 227 11.97 4.82 5.59
CA LEU A 227 11.76 3.38 5.71
C LEU A 227 11.35 2.76 4.37
N LEU A 228 10.38 3.38 3.67
CA LEU A 228 9.79 2.88 2.43
C LEU A 228 10.44 3.44 1.16
N SER A 229 11.52 4.22 1.26
CA SER A 229 12.25 4.76 0.11
C SER A 229 12.80 3.63 -0.77
N GLU A 230 12.68 3.79 -2.08
CA GLU A 230 13.29 2.90 -3.07
C GLU A 230 14.70 3.40 -3.50
N THR A 231 15.08 4.60 -3.07
CA THR A 231 16.31 5.29 -3.53
C THR A 231 17.36 5.48 -2.44
N LEU A 232 16.98 5.44 -1.17
CA LEU A 232 17.94 5.50 -0.07
C LEU A 232 18.73 4.21 0.07
N ARG A 233 20.04 4.36 0.26
CA ARG A 233 20.93 3.24 0.55
C ARG A 233 20.69 2.69 1.97
N GLU A 234 21.06 1.43 2.18
CA GLU A 234 20.95 0.73 3.47
C GLU A 234 21.51 1.56 4.63
N GLU A 235 22.74 2.08 4.49
CA GLU A 235 23.42 2.87 5.52
C GLU A 235 22.65 4.14 5.91
N GLU A 236 22.09 4.84 4.92
CA GLU A 236 21.32 6.07 5.12
C GLU A 236 20.00 5.78 5.84
N LYS A 237 19.30 4.71 5.46
CA LYS A 237 18.08 4.27 6.16
C LYS A 237 18.35 3.90 7.60
N LEU A 238 19.38 3.07 7.83
CA LEU A 238 19.74 2.63 9.18
C LEU A 238 20.19 3.81 10.05
N ASP A 239 20.91 4.78 9.48
CA ASP A 239 21.30 6.01 10.19
C ASP A 239 20.08 6.81 10.65
N ILE A 240 19.12 7.05 9.76
CA ILE A 240 17.87 7.74 10.09
C ILE A 240 17.11 6.99 11.18
N LEU A 241 16.86 5.69 11.01
CA LEU A 241 16.11 4.90 11.98
C LEU A 241 16.77 4.88 13.36
N LYS A 242 18.08 4.71 13.42
CA LYS A 242 18.85 4.59 14.66
C LYS A 242 19.11 5.94 15.33
N ASN A 243 19.63 6.91 14.58
CA ASN A 243 20.17 8.14 15.13
C ASN A 243 19.14 9.29 15.22
N GLU A 244 18.13 9.29 14.32
CA GLU A 244 17.06 10.29 14.39
C GLU A 244 15.87 9.79 15.22
N TYR A 245 15.46 8.54 15.03
CA TYR A 245 14.26 8.00 15.69
C TYR A 245 14.56 7.06 16.87
N HIS A 246 15.83 6.80 17.16
CA HIS A 246 16.26 5.94 18.27
C HIS A 246 15.58 4.57 18.30
N ILE A 247 15.29 4.03 17.10
CA ILE A 247 14.71 2.70 16.97
C ILE A 247 15.78 1.67 17.33
N PRO A 248 15.50 0.74 18.26
CA PRO A 248 16.44 -0.33 18.58
C PRO A 248 16.72 -1.18 17.34
N MET A 249 17.98 -1.20 16.89
CA MET A 249 18.39 -2.01 15.74
C MET A 249 18.61 -3.47 16.16
N GLU A 250 17.52 -4.22 16.24
CA GLU A 250 17.58 -5.67 16.34
C GLU A 250 18.05 -6.25 15.00
N LYS A 251 18.74 -7.40 15.04
CA LYS A 251 19.24 -8.05 13.81
C LYS A 251 18.15 -8.29 12.78
N SER A 252 16.93 -8.57 13.22
CA SER A 252 15.77 -8.78 12.35
C SER A 252 15.41 -7.53 11.55
N ILE A 253 15.44 -6.35 12.18
CA ILE A 253 15.15 -5.07 11.52
C ILE A 253 16.26 -4.73 10.52
N GLU A 254 17.52 -4.88 10.92
CA GLU A 254 18.67 -4.62 10.03
C GLU A 254 18.63 -5.54 8.80
N GLU A 255 18.37 -6.84 8.99
CA GLU A 255 18.26 -7.80 7.90
C GLU A 255 17.10 -7.48 6.97
N ASP A 256 15.94 -7.10 7.50
CA ASP A 256 14.76 -6.75 6.69
C ASP A 256 14.97 -5.45 5.90
N VAL A 257 15.59 -4.43 6.48
CA VAL A 257 15.98 -3.20 5.78
C VAL A 257 16.96 -3.51 4.64
N LYS A 258 17.97 -4.33 4.91
CA LYS A 258 18.96 -4.76 3.90
C LYS A 258 18.30 -5.50 2.75
N VAL A 259 17.43 -6.47 3.03
CA VAL A 259 16.72 -7.22 1.98
C VAL A 259 15.87 -6.27 1.14
N MET A 260 15.17 -5.34 1.78
CA MET A 260 14.34 -4.36 1.08
C MET A 260 15.16 -3.44 0.17
N CYS A 261 16.34 -2.97 0.59
CA CYS A 261 17.25 -2.20 -0.24
C CYS A 261 17.74 -2.98 -1.46
N ASN A 262 18.18 -4.23 -1.27
CA ASN A 262 18.59 -5.10 -2.37
C ASN A 262 17.48 -5.36 -3.39
N LEU A 263 16.23 -5.46 -2.92
CA LEU A 263 15.05 -5.60 -3.80
C LEU A 263 14.78 -4.31 -4.59
N SER A 264 14.96 -3.13 -3.98
CA SER A 264 14.84 -1.83 -4.65
C SER A 264 15.86 -1.70 -5.78
N ASP A 265 17.13 -1.99 -5.51
CA ASP A 265 18.21 -1.95 -6.51
C ASP A 265 17.90 -2.88 -7.69
N GLY A 266 17.41 -4.09 -7.41
CA GLY A 266 17.00 -5.04 -8.45
C GLY A 266 15.81 -4.57 -9.28
N ILE A 267 14.87 -3.84 -8.70
CA ILE A 267 13.71 -3.25 -9.39
C ILE A 267 14.18 -2.10 -10.29
N GLU A 268 15.06 -1.22 -9.79
CA GLU A 268 15.59 -0.10 -10.52
C GLU A 268 16.42 -0.54 -11.73
N GLU A 269 17.36 -1.47 -11.53
CA GLU A 269 18.20 -2.00 -12.63
C GLU A 269 17.34 -2.58 -13.75
N ARG A 270 16.30 -3.35 -13.41
CA ARG A 270 15.37 -3.89 -14.42
C ARG A 270 14.55 -2.81 -15.10
N GLY A 271 14.13 -1.77 -14.35
CA GLY A 271 13.46 -0.60 -14.91
C GLY A 271 14.31 0.10 -15.96
N ILE A 272 15.62 0.30 -15.67
CA ILE A 272 16.57 0.90 -16.59
C ILE A 272 16.77 0.02 -17.84
N VAL A 273 16.93 -1.28 -17.67
CA VAL A 273 17.10 -2.22 -18.80
C VAL A 273 15.87 -2.21 -19.70
N LYS A 274 14.66 -2.25 -19.08
CA LYS A 274 13.40 -2.21 -19.81
C LYS A 274 13.23 -0.88 -20.55
N GLY A 275 13.42 0.24 -19.87
CA GLY A 275 13.28 1.57 -20.47
C GLY A 275 14.28 1.81 -21.62
N ARG A 276 15.53 1.29 -21.52
CA ARG A 276 16.49 1.33 -22.62
C ARG A 276 16.04 0.50 -23.81
N ALA A 277 15.46 -0.69 -23.58
CA ALA A 277 14.98 -1.55 -24.65
C ALA A 277 13.76 -0.93 -25.35
N GLU A 278 12.80 -0.41 -24.58
CA GLU A 278 11.61 0.28 -25.10
C GLU A 278 12.01 1.55 -25.88
N GLY A 279 12.82 2.43 -25.31
CA GLY A 279 13.27 3.65 -25.98
C GLY A 279 14.09 3.37 -27.25
N LYS A 280 14.85 2.26 -27.29
CA LYS A 280 15.53 1.83 -28.52
C LYS A 280 14.55 1.32 -29.57
N ALA A 281 13.50 0.58 -29.17
CA ALA A 281 12.47 0.10 -30.08
C ALA A 281 11.64 1.25 -30.64
N GLU A 282 11.18 2.16 -29.77
CA GLU A 282 10.45 3.37 -30.15
C GLU A 282 11.26 4.27 -31.10
N GLY A 283 12.52 4.55 -30.74
CA GLY A 283 13.42 5.35 -31.59
C GLY A 283 13.69 4.71 -32.94
N ARG A 284 13.75 3.37 -33.03
CA ARG A 284 13.86 2.66 -34.32
C ARG A 284 12.59 2.81 -35.15
N THR A 285 11.41 2.64 -34.52
CA THR A 285 10.11 2.78 -35.19
C THR A 285 9.91 4.21 -35.71
N GLU A 286 10.22 5.21 -34.89
CA GLU A 286 10.10 6.62 -35.27
C GLU A 286 11.05 6.97 -36.43
N LEU A 287 12.30 6.51 -36.36
CA LEU A 287 13.26 6.71 -37.47
C LEU A 287 12.78 6.04 -38.75
N LEU A 288 12.24 4.82 -38.66
CA LEU A 288 11.71 4.09 -39.79
C LEU A 288 10.50 4.83 -40.40
N LYS A 289 9.56 5.33 -39.56
CA LYS A 289 8.41 6.16 -39.96
C LYS A 289 8.88 7.40 -40.74
N GLN A 290 9.85 8.12 -40.23
CA GLN A 290 10.42 9.29 -40.90
C GLN A 290 11.09 8.94 -42.25
N GLN A 291 11.78 7.81 -42.32
CA GLN A 291 12.42 7.34 -43.58
C GLN A 291 11.34 6.96 -44.62
N VAL A 292 10.32 6.22 -44.23
CA VAL A 292 9.19 5.85 -45.06
C VAL A 292 8.48 7.09 -45.59
N GLN A 293 8.18 8.06 -44.73
CA GLN A 293 7.53 9.31 -45.13
C GLN A 293 8.31 10.09 -46.18
N LYS A 294 9.64 10.23 -45.97
CA LYS A 294 10.54 10.88 -46.96
C LYS A 294 10.58 10.16 -48.31
N LYS A 295 10.50 8.84 -48.31
CA LYS A 295 10.53 8.03 -49.54
C LYS A 295 9.18 8.05 -50.27
N LEU A 296 8.07 8.02 -49.53
CA LEU A 296 6.73 8.21 -50.09
C LEU A 296 6.60 9.56 -50.79
N ALA A 297 7.12 10.65 -50.15
CA ALA A 297 7.13 11.99 -50.74
C ALA A 297 7.93 12.08 -52.06
N LYS A 298 8.84 11.09 -52.29
CA LYS A 298 9.58 10.96 -53.57
C LYS A 298 8.85 10.06 -54.60
N GLY A 299 7.66 9.56 -54.27
CA GLY A 299 6.89 8.70 -55.14
C GLY A 299 7.33 7.24 -55.23
N GLN A 300 8.12 6.76 -54.25
CA GLN A 300 8.53 5.34 -54.20
C GLN A 300 7.35 4.45 -53.76
N SER A 301 7.27 3.24 -54.31
CA SER A 301 6.26 2.25 -53.89
C SER A 301 6.67 1.56 -52.59
N VAL A 302 5.69 0.97 -51.89
CA VAL A 302 5.89 0.24 -50.61
C VAL A 302 6.94 -0.85 -50.78
N GLU A 303 6.95 -1.58 -51.88
CA GLU A 303 7.89 -2.67 -52.15
C GLU A 303 9.34 -2.14 -52.30
N VAL A 304 9.50 -1.01 -53.02
CA VAL A 304 10.80 -0.36 -53.20
C VAL A 304 11.32 0.21 -51.86
N ILE A 305 10.41 0.79 -51.07
CA ILE A 305 10.75 1.30 -49.75
C ILE A 305 11.21 0.16 -48.82
N ALA A 306 10.52 -0.97 -48.84
CA ALA A 306 10.84 -2.14 -48.05
C ALA A 306 12.23 -2.71 -48.42
N GLU A 307 12.53 -2.83 -49.72
CA GLU A 307 13.84 -3.26 -50.24
C GLU A 307 14.95 -2.30 -49.80
N ASP A 308 14.73 -1.01 -49.98
CA ASP A 308 15.74 0.03 -49.64
C ASP A 308 16.06 0.12 -48.14
N LEU A 309 15.08 -0.14 -47.27
CA LEU A 309 15.22 -0.08 -45.83
C LEU A 309 15.56 -1.43 -45.19
N VAL A 310 15.58 -2.49 -46.04
CA VAL A 310 15.83 -3.89 -45.60
C VAL A 310 14.82 -4.32 -44.51
N GLU A 311 13.57 -3.98 -44.72
CA GLU A 311 12.44 -4.32 -43.83
C GLU A 311 11.39 -5.13 -44.59
N GLU A 312 10.51 -5.82 -43.88
CA GLU A 312 9.41 -6.58 -44.45
C GLU A 312 8.33 -5.64 -45.07
N VAL A 313 7.80 -6.00 -46.23
CA VAL A 313 6.78 -5.20 -46.94
C VAL A 313 5.57 -4.91 -46.06
N GLU A 314 5.13 -5.89 -45.24
CA GLU A 314 4.00 -5.71 -44.33
C GLU A 314 4.26 -4.68 -43.23
N ILE A 315 5.48 -4.57 -42.73
CA ILE A 315 5.86 -3.54 -41.74
C ILE A 315 5.78 -2.14 -42.40
N ILE A 316 6.33 -2.00 -43.59
CA ILE A 316 6.26 -0.73 -44.34
C ILE A 316 4.84 -0.35 -44.67
N ARG A 317 3.99 -1.33 -45.05
CA ARG A 317 2.57 -1.09 -45.33
C ARG A 317 1.82 -0.58 -44.09
N THR A 318 2.03 -1.20 -42.95
CA THR A 318 1.46 -0.76 -41.66
C THR A 318 1.85 0.69 -41.35
N ILE A 319 3.11 1.04 -41.52
CA ILE A 319 3.60 2.42 -41.29
C ILE A 319 2.98 3.40 -42.28
N VAL A 320 2.80 3.02 -43.53
CA VAL A 320 2.14 3.86 -44.54
C VAL A 320 0.69 4.13 -44.19
N ASP A 321 -0.04 3.09 -43.77
CA ASP A 321 -1.42 3.20 -43.32
C ASP A 321 -1.56 4.12 -42.11
N GLU A 322 -0.63 4.03 -41.14
CA GLU A 322 -0.59 4.94 -39.97
C GLU A 322 -0.34 6.40 -40.39
N ILE A 323 0.62 6.65 -41.27
CA ILE A 323 0.91 8.00 -41.78
C ILE A 323 -0.29 8.60 -42.49
N GLN A 324 -1.01 7.80 -43.28
CA GLN A 324 -2.21 8.27 -44.02
C GLN A 324 -3.42 8.51 -43.10
N ALA A 325 -3.48 7.86 -41.93
CA ALA A 325 -4.53 8.05 -40.94
C ALA A 325 -4.31 9.29 -40.07
N GLU A 326 -3.07 9.81 -40.02
CA GLU A 326 -2.70 11.02 -39.27
C GLU A 326 -2.83 12.33 -40.13
N GLU A 327 -2.97 12.21 -41.45
CA GLU A 327 -3.24 13.34 -42.39
C GLU A 327 -4.75 13.58 -42.54
#